data_cf45cec3f48ab4c8e5e9d145c4374a91
#
_entry.id   cf45cec3f48ab4c8e5e9d145c4374a91
#
_cell.length_a   1.000
_cell.length_b   1.000
_cell.length_c   1.000
_cell.angle_alpha   90.00
_cell.angle_beta   90.00
_cell.angle_gamma   90.00
#
_symmetry.space_group_name_H-M   'P 1'
#
loop_
_entity.id
_entity.type
_entity.pdbx_description
1 polymer ?
#
loop_
_entity_poly.entity_id
_entity_poly.type
_entity_poly.pdbx_seq_one_letter_code
_entity_poly.pdbx_strand_id
1 'polypeptide(L)'
;LRTANSIQNKILSLPGLQKRLAQWRVLNKTVAFTNGCFDILHAGHITALIEAATHADFLVVGLNSNSSTKKLKGEDRPVNDEEARALVLAALSMVDAIVVFSEDTPLQLIKAVMPDVLVKGGDYKLEEIVGAKEVVAAGGKVVINPILPGFSTTSIINKISK
;
A
#
# COMPACT_ATOMS: atom_id res chain seq x y z
N LEU A 1 9.62 17.79 15.96
CA LEU A 1 10.88 17.13 15.62
C LEU A 1 10.58 15.71 15.09
N ARG A 2 11.15 15.35 13.93
CA ARG A 2 11.10 14.00 13.42
C ARG A 2 12.06 13.14 14.24
N THR A 3 11.56 12.07 14.84
CA THR A 3 12.35 11.09 15.59
C THR A 3 12.28 9.73 14.92
N ALA A 4 13.22 8.83 15.21
CA ALA A 4 13.15 7.44 14.73
C ALA A 4 11.80 6.79 15.09
N ASN A 5 11.28 7.08 16.28
CA ASN A 5 9.96 6.61 16.73
C ASN A 5 8.82 7.12 15.82
N SER A 6 8.93 8.31 15.21
CA SER A 6 7.88 8.84 14.33
C SER A 6 7.74 8.03 13.03
N ILE A 7 8.81 7.39 12.57
CA ILE A 7 8.78 6.48 11.40
C ILE A 7 8.17 5.15 11.79
N GLN A 8 8.66 4.53 12.86
CA GLN A 8 8.15 3.23 13.32
C GLN A 8 6.67 3.30 13.71
N ASN A 9 6.20 4.41 14.26
CA ASN A 9 4.79 4.62 14.61
C ASN A 9 3.83 4.63 13.41
N LYS A 10 4.33 4.61 12.18
CA LYS A 10 3.50 4.42 10.98
C LYS A 10 3.23 2.94 10.68
N ILE A 11 4.04 2.01 11.21
CA ILE A 11 3.85 0.57 11.04
C ILE A 11 2.90 0.09 12.14
N LEU A 12 1.70 -0.33 11.74
CA LEU A 12 0.60 -0.60 12.66
C LEU A 12 0.08 -2.02 12.52
N SER A 13 -0.37 -2.60 13.64
CA SER A 13 -1.29 -3.72 13.58
C SER A 13 -2.66 -3.28 13.08
N LEU A 14 -3.51 -4.21 12.62
CA LEU A 14 -4.85 -3.87 12.18
C LEU A 14 -5.68 -3.14 13.27
N PRO A 15 -5.71 -3.57 14.55
CA PRO A 15 -6.37 -2.78 15.61
C PRO A 15 -5.76 -1.39 15.80
N GLY A 16 -4.43 -1.26 15.69
CA GLY A 16 -3.74 0.03 15.76
C GLY A 16 -4.15 0.97 14.62
N LEU A 17 -4.27 0.44 13.41
CA LEU A 17 -4.76 1.21 12.25
C LEU A 17 -6.23 1.61 12.46
N GLN A 18 -7.11 0.71 12.90
CA GLN A 18 -8.52 1.03 13.14
C GLN A 18 -8.68 2.19 14.15
N LYS A 19 -7.88 2.19 15.22
CA LYS A 19 -7.85 3.31 16.17
C LYS A 19 -7.39 4.62 15.51
N ARG A 20 -6.37 4.56 14.67
CA ARG A 20 -5.86 5.72 13.92
C ARG A 20 -6.91 6.25 12.93
N LEU A 21 -7.56 5.37 12.20
CA LEU A 21 -8.65 5.72 11.27
C LEU A 21 -9.82 6.41 11.99
N ALA A 22 -10.22 5.91 13.16
CA ALA A 22 -11.26 6.55 13.96
C ALA A 22 -10.89 7.98 14.35
N GLN A 23 -9.63 8.22 14.75
CA GLN A 23 -9.13 9.57 15.05
C GLN A 23 -9.18 10.49 13.83
N TRP A 24 -8.75 10.00 12.66
CA TRP A 24 -8.78 10.79 11.42
C TRP A 24 -10.22 11.14 10.99
N ARG A 25 -11.15 10.19 11.11
CA ARG A 25 -12.57 10.42 10.78
C ARG A 25 -13.25 11.42 11.68
N VAL A 26 -12.94 11.43 12.98
CA VAL A 26 -13.45 12.46 13.91
C VAL A 26 -12.97 13.86 13.49
N LEU A 27 -11.80 13.96 12.84
CA LEU A 27 -11.28 15.22 12.31
C LEU A 27 -11.75 15.51 10.87
N ASN A 28 -12.72 14.77 10.35
CA ASN A 28 -13.23 14.86 8.97
C ASN A 28 -12.11 14.71 7.91
N LYS A 29 -11.11 13.86 8.20
CA LYS A 29 -10.01 13.58 7.28
C LYS A 29 -10.31 12.39 6.39
N THR A 30 -9.93 12.50 5.12
CA THR A 30 -10.07 11.48 4.10
C THR A 30 -8.87 10.56 4.05
N VAL A 31 -9.09 9.32 3.62
CA VAL A 31 -8.07 8.26 3.56
C VAL A 31 -8.01 7.65 2.17
N ALA A 32 -6.83 7.67 1.56
CA ALA A 32 -6.50 6.85 0.41
C ALA A 32 -5.87 5.52 0.88
N PHE A 33 -6.16 4.46 0.15
CA PHE A 33 -5.57 3.14 0.38
C PHE A 33 -4.98 2.59 -0.91
N THR A 34 -3.78 2.06 -0.82
CA THR A 34 -3.17 1.24 -1.86
C THR A 34 -2.52 0.01 -1.25
N ASN A 35 -2.22 -1.01 -2.04
CA ASN A 35 -1.53 -2.20 -1.56
C ASN A 35 -0.51 -2.72 -2.57
N GLY A 36 0.47 -3.47 -2.07
CA GLY A 36 1.47 -4.11 -2.91
C GLY A 36 2.55 -4.86 -2.12
N CYS A 37 3.42 -5.55 -2.86
CA CYS A 37 4.57 -6.26 -2.28
C CYS A 37 5.72 -5.31 -1.91
N PHE A 38 5.95 -4.27 -2.70
CA PHE A 38 6.99 -3.26 -2.48
C PHE A 38 8.36 -3.88 -2.10
N ASP A 39 8.76 -4.91 -2.83
CA ASP A 39 9.93 -5.72 -2.48
C ASP A 39 11.24 -4.92 -2.61
N ILE A 40 11.56 -4.47 -3.84
CA ILE A 40 12.65 -3.53 -4.09
C ILE A 40 12.02 -2.24 -4.61
N LEU A 41 12.09 -1.17 -3.82
CA LEU A 41 11.55 0.11 -4.23
C LEU A 41 12.33 0.70 -5.41
N HIS A 42 11.59 1.29 -6.33
CA HIS A 42 12.11 1.99 -7.50
C HIS A 42 11.22 3.19 -7.82
N ALA A 43 11.64 4.03 -8.75
CA ALA A 43 10.94 5.25 -9.10
C ALA A 43 9.45 5.01 -9.42
N GLY A 44 9.10 3.91 -10.10
CA GLY A 44 7.71 3.56 -10.38
C GLY A 44 6.84 3.39 -9.13
N HIS A 45 7.37 2.78 -8.07
CA HIS A 45 6.67 2.70 -6.78
C HIS A 45 6.52 4.08 -6.14
N ILE A 46 7.57 4.89 -6.16
CA ILE A 46 7.55 6.23 -5.55
C ILE A 46 6.53 7.12 -6.25
N THR A 47 6.52 7.15 -7.59
CA THR A 47 5.55 7.92 -8.37
C THR A 47 4.12 7.47 -8.07
N ALA A 48 3.86 6.15 -8.01
CA ALA A 48 2.54 5.62 -7.70
C ALA A 48 2.07 5.99 -6.28
N LEU A 49 2.98 5.98 -5.29
CA LEU A 49 2.67 6.37 -3.92
C LEU A 49 2.44 7.88 -3.78
N ILE A 50 3.22 8.72 -4.48
CA ILE A 50 3.01 10.17 -4.52
C ILE A 50 1.62 10.44 -5.10
N GLU A 51 1.30 9.86 -6.25
CA GLU A 51 0.00 10.03 -6.89
C GLU A 51 -1.14 9.57 -5.97
N ALA A 52 -1.01 8.40 -5.35
CA ALA A 52 -2.01 7.90 -4.41
C ALA A 52 -2.26 8.88 -3.24
N ALA A 53 -1.20 9.50 -2.73
CA ALA A 53 -1.30 10.45 -1.62
C ALA A 53 -1.99 11.77 -2.01
N THR A 54 -2.05 12.13 -3.31
CA THR A 54 -2.74 13.36 -3.75
C THR A 54 -4.26 13.27 -3.65
N HIS A 55 -4.81 12.07 -3.48
CA HIS A 55 -6.26 11.83 -3.53
C HIS A 55 -6.97 11.96 -2.18
N ALA A 56 -6.24 12.06 -1.06
CA ALA A 56 -6.80 12.16 0.28
C ALA A 56 -5.83 12.85 1.25
N ASP A 57 -6.29 13.13 2.48
CA ASP A 57 -5.45 13.73 3.53
C ASP A 57 -4.37 12.76 4.04
N PHE A 58 -4.67 11.46 4.07
CA PHE A 58 -3.77 10.41 4.55
C PHE A 58 -3.69 9.22 3.60
N LEU A 59 -2.49 8.66 3.44
CA LEU A 59 -2.24 7.45 2.66
C LEU A 59 -1.95 6.26 3.57
N VAL A 60 -2.79 5.23 3.46
CA VAL A 60 -2.58 3.91 4.08
C VAL A 60 -2.07 2.93 3.04
N VAL A 61 -1.00 2.21 3.37
CA VAL A 61 -0.42 1.17 2.52
C VAL A 61 -0.65 -0.21 3.14
N GLY A 62 -1.36 -1.07 2.42
CA GLY A 62 -1.41 -2.51 2.70
C GLY A 62 -0.17 -3.20 2.13
N LEU A 63 0.68 -3.73 2.99
CA LEU A 63 1.91 -4.42 2.59
C LEU A 63 1.70 -5.93 2.61
N ASN A 64 1.89 -6.59 1.47
CA ASN A 64 1.87 -8.05 1.42
C ASN A 64 2.97 -8.64 2.31
N SER A 65 2.62 -9.58 3.19
CA SER A 65 3.58 -10.33 4.01
C SER A 65 4.58 -11.11 3.16
N ASN A 66 5.59 -11.68 3.80
CA ASN A 66 6.54 -12.56 3.10
C ASN A 66 5.81 -13.74 2.45
N SER A 67 4.92 -14.40 3.17
CA SER A 67 4.16 -15.55 2.67
C SER A 67 3.24 -15.17 1.50
N SER A 68 2.54 -14.05 1.59
CA SER A 68 1.67 -13.55 0.52
C SER A 68 2.47 -13.15 -0.71
N THR A 69 3.62 -12.48 -0.52
CA THR A 69 4.52 -12.10 -1.62
C THR A 69 5.09 -13.32 -2.34
N LYS A 70 5.49 -14.36 -1.58
CA LYS A 70 5.99 -15.62 -2.13
C LYS A 70 4.96 -16.30 -3.01
N LYS A 71 3.71 -16.40 -2.57
CA LYS A 71 2.59 -16.94 -3.37
C LYS A 71 2.39 -16.16 -4.68
N LEU A 72 2.51 -14.83 -4.65
CA LEU A 72 2.24 -13.96 -5.80
C LEU A 72 3.40 -13.87 -6.79
N LYS A 73 4.65 -13.96 -6.33
CA LYS A 73 5.85 -13.64 -7.12
C LYS A 73 6.82 -14.80 -7.30
N GLY A 74 6.61 -15.91 -6.58
CA GLY A 74 7.46 -17.10 -6.62
C GLY A 74 8.31 -17.28 -5.36
N GLU A 75 8.93 -18.46 -5.25
CA GLU A 75 9.65 -18.94 -4.05
C GLU A 75 10.85 -18.06 -3.67
N ASP A 76 11.52 -17.45 -4.66
CA ASP A 76 12.68 -16.58 -4.45
C ASP A 76 12.30 -15.13 -4.06
N ARG A 77 11.02 -14.90 -3.76
CA ARG A 77 10.50 -13.58 -3.41
C ARG A 77 9.74 -13.61 -2.08
N PRO A 78 9.79 -12.56 -1.27
CA PRO A 78 10.48 -11.30 -1.51
C PRO A 78 12.00 -11.41 -1.28
N VAL A 79 12.77 -10.46 -1.85
CA VAL A 79 14.21 -10.30 -1.58
C VAL A 79 14.42 -9.69 -0.19
N ASN A 80 13.62 -8.67 0.15
CA ASN A 80 13.60 -8.04 1.47
C ASN A 80 12.42 -8.59 2.29
N ASP A 81 12.67 -8.90 3.57
CA ASP A 81 11.62 -9.32 4.48
C ASP A 81 10.57 -8.21 4.73
N GLU A 82 9.44 -8.58 5.30
CA GLU A 82 8.32 -7.65 5.50
C GLU A 82 8.64 -6.52 6.47
N GLU A 83 9.52 -6.76 7.46
CA GLU A 83 9.94 -5.73 8.43
C GLU A 83 10.80 -4.67 7.76
N ALA A 84 11.78 -5.10 6.95
CA ALA A 84 12.62 -4.19 6.16
C ALA A 84 11.78 -3.40 5.15
N ARG A 85 10.87 -4.05 4.42
CA ARG A 85 9.98 -3.40 3.46
C ARG A 85 9.05 -2.38 4.12
N ALA A 86 8.47 -2.72 5.28
CA ALA A 86 7.64 -1.82 6.05
C ALA A 86 8.43 -0.59 6.54
N LEU A 87 9.65 -0.80 7.04
CA LEU A 87 10.50 0.30 7.51
C LEU A 87 10.85 1.28 6.38
N VAL A 88 11.22 0.76 5.21
CA VAL A 88 11.54 1.59 4.03
C VAL A 88 10.32 2.39 3.58
N LEU A 89 9.13 1.79 3.53
CA LEU A 89 7.89 2.49 3.22
C LEU A 89 7.54 3.55 4.28
N ALA A 90 7.73 3.24 5.56
CA ALA A 90 7.47 4.18 6.65
C ALA A 90 8.36 5.43 6.60
N ALA A 91 9.56 5.31 6.05
CA ALA A 91 10.48 6.44 5.88
C ALA A 91 10.03 7.42 4.78
N LEU A 92 9.11 7.02 3.89
CA LEU A 92 8.57 7.88 2.84
C LEU A 92 7.63 8.92 3.44
N SER A 93 7.79 10.18 3.02
CA SER A 93 7.02 11.31 3.56
C SER A 93 5.53 11.23 3.23
N MET A 94 5.18 10.67 2.06
CA MET A 94 3.80 10.55 1.59
C MET A 94 3.02 9.38 2.21
N VAL A 95 3.67 8.48 2.93
CA VAL A 95 3.01 7.33 3.59
C VAL A 95 2.72 7.67 5.03
N ASP A 96 1.47 7.51 5.49
CA ASP A 96 1.03 7.85 6.84
C ASP A 96 0.81 6.62 7.74
N ALA A 97 0.42 5.49 7.16
CA ALA A 97 0.28 4.22 7.89
C ALA A 97 0.54 3.02 6.99
N ILE A 98 1.07 1.95 7.58
CA ILE A 98 1.34 0.68 6.93
C ILE A 98 0.76 -0.43 7.79
N VAL A 99 0.08 -1.38 7.14
CA VAL A 99 -0.35 -2.63 7.75
C VAL A 99 0.08 -3.80 6.89
N VAL A 100 0.75 -4.78 7.50
CA VAL A 100 1.09 -6.04 6.84
C VAL A 100 -0.13 -6.95 6.85
N PHE A 101 -0.42 -7.59 5.72
CA PHE A 101 -1.49 -8.58 5.59
C PHE A 101 -1.00 -9.82 4.86
N SER A 102 -1.57 -10.99 5.22
CA SER A 102 -1.14 -12.30 4.73
C SER A 102 -2.20 -13.00 3.87
N GLU A 103 -3.39 -12.45 3.77
CA GLU A 103 -4.50 -12.99 2.99
C GLU A 103 -4.14 -12.99 1.50
N ASP A 104 -4.77 -13.88 0.75
CA ASP A 104 -4.54 -14.02 -0.70
C ASP A 104 -4.96 -12.75 -1.48
N THR A 105 -5.91 -11.99 -0.93
CA THR A 105 -6.34 -10.70 -1.49
C THR A 105 -6.45 -9.65 -0.37
N PRO A 106 -6.33 -8.36 -0.67
CA PRO A 106 -6.45 -7.30 0.32
C PRO A 106 -7.90 -7.00 0.75
N LEU A 107 -8.90 -7.81 0.35
CA LEU A 107 -10.32 -7.52 0.54
C LEU A 107 -10.70 -7.27 2.01
N GLN A 108 -10.23 -8.14 2.91
CA GLN A 108 -10.56 -8.00 4.34
C GLN A 108 -9.92 -6.73 4.93
N LEU A 109 -8.70 -6.42 4.53
CA LEU A 109 -8.03 -5.19 4.94
C LEU A 109 -8.75 -3.95 4.38
N ILE A 110 -9.13 -3.96 3.09
CA ILE A 110 -9.91 -2.87 2.47
C ILE A 110 -11.24 -2.65 3.21
N LYS A 111 -11.96 -3.72 3.57
CA LYS A 111 -13.20 -3.65 4.36
C LYS A 111 -12.97 -3.08 5.76
N ALA A 112 -11.84 -3.42 6.39
CA ALA A 112 -11.50 -2.90 7.71
C ALA A 112 -11.07 -1.43 7.68
N VAL A 113 -10.40 -0.99 6.61
CA VAL A 113 -9.99 0.41 6.39
C VAL A 113 -11.18 1.24 5.92
N MET A 114 -11.99 0.71 5.00
CA MET A 114 -13.06 1.39 4.27
C MET A 114 -12.61 2.78 3.81
N PRO A 115 -11.66 2.83 2.85
CA PRO A 115 -11.04 4.09 2.43
C PRO A 115 -12.03 4.95 1.62
N ASP A 116 -11.82 6.27 1.64
CA ASP A 116 -12.53 7.20 0.77
C ASP A 116 -12.05 7.07 -0.69
N VAL A 117 -10.78 6.67 -0.87
CA VAL A 117 -10.19 6.45 -2.19
C VAL A 117 -9.38 5.16 -2.20
N LEU A 118 -9.78 4.20 -3.01
CA LEU A 118 -8.99 3.00 -3.32
C LEU A 118 -8.14 3.28 -4.56
N VAL A 119 -6.82 3.23 -4.41
CA VAL A 119 -5.87 3.51 -5.50
C VAL A 119 -5.20 2.22 -5.95
N LYS A 120 -5.21 1.95 -7.24
CA LYS A 120 -4.54 0.80 -7.85
C LYS A 120 -3.65 1.24 -9.00
N GLY A 121 -2.41 0.79 -9.02
CA GLY A 121 -1.52 1.02 -10.15
C GLY A 121 -1.68 -0.08 -11.21
N GLY A 122 -1.80 0.29 -12.47
CA GLY A 122 -1.84 -0.67 -13.59
C GLY A 122 -2.98 -0.43 -14.57
N ASP A 123 -3.04 -1.28 -15.57
CA ASP A 123 -4.09 -1.30 -16.59
C ASP A 123 -5.20 -2.29 -16.14
N TYR A 124 -5.97 -1.90 -15.13
CA TYR A 124 -7.09 -2.69 -14.62
C TYR A 124 -8.42 -2.13 -15.10
N LYS A 125 -9.40 -2.99 -15.30
CA LYS A 125 -10.81 -2.58 -15.33
C LYS A 125 -11.33 -2.48 -13.90
N LEU A 126 -12.26 -1.56 -13.67
CA LEU A 126 -12.81 -1.31 -12.34
C LEU A 126 -13.34 -2.59 -11.67
N GLU A 127 -13.99 -3.46 -12.47
CA GLU A 127 -14.60 -4.71 -12.02
C GLU A 127 -13.58 -5.76 -11.57
N GLU A 128 -12.33 -5.64 -12.00
CA GLU A 128 -11.23 -6.55 -11.67
C GLU A 128 -10.51 -6.15 -10.38
N ILE A 129 -10.77 -4.93 -9.88
CA ILE A 129 -10.10 -4.42 -8.69
C ILE A 129 -10.79 -4.96 -7.44
N VAL A 130 -10.05 -5.75 -6.67
CA VAL A 130 -10.50 -6.28 -5.38
C VAL A 130 -10.87 -5.13 -4.44
N GLY A 131 -12.07 -5.18 -3.87
CA GLY A 131 -12.59 -4.17 -2.95
C GLY A 131 -13.23 -2.96 -3.61
N ALA A 132 -13.19 -2.85 -4.95
CA ALA A 132 -13.78 -1.72 -5.67
C ALA A 132 -15.28 -1.59 -5.40
N LYS A 133 -16.03 -2.70 -5.44
CA LYS A 133 -17.48 -2.72 -5.19
C LYS A 133 -17.81 -2.25 -3.78
N GLU A 134 -17.08 -2.70 -2.79
CA GLU A 134 -17.27 -2.36 -1.38
C GLU A 134 -17.01 -0.87 -1.15
N VAL A 135 -15.92 -0.34 -1.69
CA VAL A 135 -15.55 1.07 -1.54
C VAL A 135 -16.58 1.98 -2.22
N VAL A 136 -16.98 1.66 -3.44
CA VAL A 136 -18.01 2.44 -4.17
C VAL A 136 -19.37 2.37 -3.47
N ALA A 137 -19.77 1.19 -2.97
CA ALA A 137 -21.02 1.04 -2.22
C ALA A 137 -21.04 1.84 -0.91
N ALA A 138 -19.88 2.09 -0.31
CA ALA A 138 -19.71 2.93 0.87
C ALA A 138 -19.60 4.44 0.55
N GLY A 139 -19.70 4.83 -0.72
CA GLY A 139 -19.59 6.23 -1.15
C GLY A 139 -18.17 6.69 -1.49
N GLY A 140 -17.18 5.80 -1.42
CA GLY A 140 -15.82 6.07 -1.85
C GLY A 140 -15.63 5.98 -3.37
N LYS A 141 -14.44 6.25 -3.84
CA LYS A 141 -14.06 6.18 -5.25
C LYS A 141 -12.86 5.28 -5.48
N VAL A 142 -12.71 4.78 -6.70
CA VAL A 142 -11.56 4.00 -7.15
C VAL A 142 -10.78 4.82 -8.19
N VAL A 143 -9.47 4.87 -8.02
CA VAL A 143 -8.56 5.56 -8.94
C VAL A 143 -7.55 4.55 -9.47
N ILE A 144 -7.38 4.54 -10.78
CA ILE A 144 -6.38 3.69 -11.45
C ILE A 144 -5.23 4.60 -11.90
N ASN A 145 -4.07 4.42 -11.27
CA ASN A 145 -2.88 5.17 -11.62
C ASN A 145 -2.13 4.48 -12.77
N PRO A 146 -1.69 5.22 -13.78
CA PRO A 146 -0.86 4.66 -14.84
C PRO A 146 0.48 4.17 -14.26
N ILE A 147 0.99 3.06 -14.80
CA ILE A 147 2.32 2.56 -14.46
C ILE A 147 3.36 3.43 -15.15
N LEU A 148 4.39 3.84 -14.41
CA LEU A 148 5.55 4.50 -15.02
C LEU A 148 6.33 3.47 -15.85
N PRO A 149 6.42 3.63 -17.19
CA PRO A 149 7.11 2.67 -18.05
C PRO A 149 8.59 2.53 -17.69
N GLY A 150 9.14 1.32 -17.89
CA GLY A 150 10.57 1.04 -17.72
C GLY A 150 11.01 0.70 -16.30
N PHE A 151 10.12 0.70 -15.32
CA PHE A 151 10.43 0.36 -13.93
C PHE A 151 9.69 -0.90 -13.48
N SER A 152 10.44 -1.94 -13.08
CA SER A 152 9.89 -3.10 -12.39
C SER A 152 10.97 -3.75 -11.51
N THR A 153 10.55 -4.31 -10.37
CA THR A 153 11.43 -5.07 -9.48
C THR A 153 12.07 -6.25 -10.20
N THR A 154 11.33 -6.96 -11.04
CA THR A 154 11.86 -8.08 -11.85
C THR A 154 12.97 -7.61 -12.79
N SER A 155 12.81 -6.48 -13.43
CA SER A 155 13.85 -5.89 -14.29
C SER A 155 15.12 -5.54 -13.53
N ILE A 156 15.00 -5.05 -12.30
CA ILE A 156 16.14 -4.75 -11.43
C ILE A 156 16.87 -6.04 -11.05
N ILE A 157 16.16 -7.05 -10.58
CA ILE A 157 16.72 -8.35 -10.21
C ILE A 157 17.47 -8.97 -11.40
N ASN A 158 16.86 -8.99 -12.58
CA ASN A 158 17.48 -9.52 -13.79
C ASN A 158 18.77 -8.79 -14.22
N LYS A 159 18.90 -7.51 -13.88
CA LYS A 159 20.13 -6.75 -14.14
C LYS A 159 21.27 -7.07 -13.17
N ILE A 160 20.93 -7.39 -11.93
CA ILE A 160 21.90 -7.70 -10.87
C ILE A 160 22.38 -9.14 -10.98
N SER A 161 21.53 -10.06 -11.48
CA SER A 161 21.83 -11.48 -11.62
C SER A 161 22.64 -11.83 -12.90
N LYS A 162 23.07 -10.85 -13.68
CA LYS A 162 23.97 -10.98 -14.83
C LYS A 162 25.40 -10.66 -14.43
#